data_8a71d1042c70a8477b3552c1b02a840a
#
_entry.id   8a71d1042c70a8477b3552c1b02a840a
#
_cell.length_a   1.000
_cell.length_b   1.000
_cell.length_c   1.000
_cell.angle_alpha   90.00
_cell.angle_beta   90.00
_cell.angle_gamma   90.00
#
_symmetry.space_group_name_H-M   'P 1'
#
loop_
_entity.id
_entity.type
_entity.pdbx_description
1 polymer ?
#
loop_
_entity_poly.entity_id
_entity_poly.type
_entity_poly.pdbx_seq_one_letter_code
_entity_poly.pdbx_strand_id
1 'polypeptide(L)'
;MITLTNLAIQFGKRVLYKDVNIKFTRGNIYGVIGANGAGKSTLLRAISGDLEPNKGTVEMGPGERLSILEQDHFKYDAYNVMDTVLMGYEALWNNMKERDQLYSKAEMTEEDGNRAAELEEKFAEMNGWEAESNAAQLLQNLGVKEELHQKQMSELSNNEKVRVMLAKALFGKPDNLLLDEPTNDLDLDTVEWLEEYLGEIDENQTVLIVSHDRHFLDSVTTQTIDIDFGKVTVFAGNYSFWYESSQLALRQAQNQKLKAEEKKKQLEEFIRRFSANVAKSRQTTSRKKMLEKLNVEEIRPSSRKYPGIIFQMEREPGNQILEVENLRATDEDGTVLFDNVNFNIEKGEKVVFLSHNPKAMTTLFEIINGNREPDAGTYKWGVTITTAYLPLDNTPFFDCDYNLVEWLSQYGPGNEVTMKSFLGRMLFRQEEVEKKVNVLSGGEKMRCMIARMQLQNANCLILDTPTNHLDMESIQAFNNNLIAFKGNVLFSSHDLELISTVSNRIIELTPNGIIDKLMPYEEYIHDEQIKEQKVKMYSM
;
A
#
# COMPACT_ATOMS: atom_id res chain seq x y z
N MET A 1 -25.95 -4.74 -0.57
CA MET A 1 -25.79 -4.56 0.90
C MET A 1 -25.30 -5.86 1.50
N ILE A 2 -24.15 -5.85 2.18
CA ILE A 2 -23.54 -7.04 2.77
C ILE A 2 -23.77 -7.01 4.29
N THR A 3 -24.13 -8.15 4.89
CA THR A 3 -24.34 -8.27 6.35
C THR A 3 -23.52 -9.45 6.88
N LEU A 4 -22.67 -9.16 7.86
CA LEU A 4 -21.93 -10.16 8.62
C LEU A 4 -22.63 -10.40 9.96
N THR A 5 -22.96 -11.65 10.26
CA THR A 5 -23.63 -12.01 11.52
C THR A 5 -22.80 -13.03 12.28
N ASN A 6 -22.32 -12.65 13.47
CA ASN A 6 -21.50 -13.46 14.36
C ASN A 6 -20.30 -14.15 13.68
N LEU A 7 -19.71 -13.45 12.68
CA LEU A 7 -18.60 -13.99 11.89
C LEU A 7 -17.38 -14.24 12.78
N ALA A 8 -16.79 -15.43 12.67
CA ALA A 8 -15.52 -15.77 13.30
C ALA A 8 -14.64 -16.55 12.33
N ILE A 9 -13.36 -16.16 12.26
CA ILE A 9 -12.34 -16.84 11.44
C ILE A 9 -11.14 -17.20 12.31
N GLN A 10 -10.72 -18.47 12.19
CA GLN A 10 -9.64 -19.05 12.95
C GLN A 10 -8.84 -20.01 12.07
N PHE A 11 -7.51 -19.94 12.15
CA PHE A 11 -6.59 -20.89 11.52
C PHE A 11 -5.82 -21.67 12.60
N GLY A 12 -6.13 -22.95 12.74
CA GLY A 12 -5.58 -23.78 13.80
C GLY A 12 -5.89 -23.22 15.19
N LYS A 13 -4.85 -22.83 15.94
CA LYS A 13 -5.00 -22.20 17.27
C LYS A 13 -5.11 -20.67 17.22
N ARG A 14 -4.87 -20.04 16.06
CA ARG A 14 -4.87 -18.59 15.91
C ARG A 14 -6.25 -18.10 15.50
N VAL A 15 -6.92 -17.40 16.41
CA VAL A 15 -8.17 -16.68 16.12
C VAL A 15 -7.78 -15.33 15.50
N LEU A 16 -8.27 -15.06 14.28
CA LEU A 16 -8.10 -13.77 13.63
C LEU A 16 -9.09 -12.76 14.21
N TYR A 17 -10.38 -13.11 14.19
CA TYR A 17 -11.45 -12.33 14.83
C TYR A 17 -12.65 -13.21 15.13
N LYS A 18 -13.50 -12.73 16.04
CA LYS A 18 -14.70 -13.41 16.49
C LYS A 18 -15.81 -12.42 16.79
N ASP A 19 -17.03 -12.92 16.75
CA ASP A 19 -18.25 -12.18 17.09
C ASP A 19 -18.39 -10.89 16.26
N VAL A 20 -18.01 -10.93 14.97
CA VAL A 20 -18.09 -9.78 14.07
C VAL A 20 -19.52 -9.64 13.57
N ASN A 21 -20.12 -8.50 13.84
CA ASN A 21 -21.45 -8.14 13.40
C ASN A 21 -21.37 -6.76 12.72
N ILE A 22 -21.43 -6.74 11.39
CA ILE A 22 -21.30 -5.52 10.59
C ILE A 22 -22.31 -5.55 9.46
N LYS A 23 -22.90 -4.40 9.19
CA LYS A 23 -23.78 -4.18 8.06
C LYS A 23 -23.15 -3.12 7.17
N PHE A 24 -22.74 -3.51 5.98
CA PHE A 24 -22.22 -2.59 4.95
C PHE A 24 -23.39 -1.98 4.21
N THR A 25 -23.52 -0.66 4.30
CA THR A 25 -24.60 0.07 3.64
C THR A 25 -24.17 0.55 2.26
N ARG A 26 -25.11 0.60 1.33
CA ARG A 26 -24.89 1.12 -0.03
C ARG A 26 -24.47 2.59 0.00
N GLY A 27 -23.84 3.05 -1.07
CA GLY A 27 -23.33 4.42 -1.18
C GLY A 27 -22.13 4.71 -0.29
N ASN A 28 -21.42 3.66 0.18
CA ASN A 28 -20.23 3.83 1.02
C ASN A 28 -19.04 3.04 0.51
N ILE A 29 -17.87 3.65 0.68
CA ILE A 29 -16.57 3.03 0.46
C ILE A 29 -15.93 2.78 1.83
N TYR A 30 -15.65 1.52 2.11
CA TYR A 30 -15.06 1.05 3.37
C TYR A 30 -13.57 0.76 3.19
N GLY A 31 -12.70 1.54 3.82
CA GLY A 31 -11.27 1.24 3.89
C GLY A 31 -10.98 0.24 5.01
N VAL A 32 -10.48 -0.94 4.69
CA VAL A 32 -10.14 -1.99 5.66
C VAL A 32 -8.68 -1.88 6.05
N ILE A 33 -8.43 -1.56 7.31
CA ILE A 33 -7.10 -1.35 7.86
C ILE A 33 -6.81 -2.31 9.02
N GLY A 34 -5.55 -2.53 9.30
CA GLY A 34 -5.09 -3.41 10.38
C GLY A 34 -3.65 -3.86 10.16
N ALA A 35 -3.00 -4.31 11.21
CA ALA A 35 -1.62 -4.81 11.16
C ALA A 35 -1.48 -5.96 10.14
N ASN A 36 -0.25 -6.19 9.64
CA ASN A 36 0.00 -7.32 8.77
C ASN A 36 -0.34 -8.64 9.47
N GLY A 37 -1.11 -9.47 8.75
CA GLY A 37 -1.65 -10.71 9.29
C GLY A 37 -2.82 -10.54 10.25
N ALA A 38 -3.45 -9.36 10.35
CA ALA A 38 -4.69 -9.16 11.13
C ALA A 38 -5.91 -9.83 10.49
N GLY A 39 -5.83 -10.17 9.19
CA GLY A 39 -6.88 -10.86 8.46
C GLY A 39 -7.67 -9.99 7.49
N LYS A 40 -7.08 -8.89 6.98
CA LYS A 40 -7.72 -7.98 6.01
C LYS A 40 -8.19 -8.72 4.75
N SER A 41 -7.28 -9.29 3.97
CA SER A 41 -7.60 -10.09 2.77
C SER A 41 -8.44 -11.32 3.10
N THR A 42 -8.28 -11.89 4.31
CA THR A 42 -9.12 -13.00 4.80
C THR A 42 -10.57 -12.56 4.98
N LEU A 43 -10.82 -11.33 5.42
CA LEU A 43 -12.16 -10.78 5.53
C LEU A 43 -12.80 -10.64 4.14
N LEU A 44 -12.08 -10.12 3.16
CA LEU A 44 -12.57 -10.03 1.77
C LEU A 44 -12.88 -11.41 1.20
N ARG A 45 -12.00 -12.41 1.41
CA ARG A 45 -12.23 -13.80 0.98
C ARG A 45 -13.41 -14.48 1.68
N ALA A 46 -13.71 -14.11 2.90
CA ALA A 46 -14.91 -14.62 3.58
C ALA A 46 -16.17 -13.96 3.02
N ILE A 47 -16.10 -12.68 2.62
CA ILE A 47 -17.21 -11.96 2.01
C ILE A 47 -17.46 -12.46 0.57
N SER A 48 -16.40 -12.77 -0.19
CA SER A 48 -16.53 -13.32 -1.55
C SER A 48 -17.05 -14.77 -1.58
N GLY A 49 -16.99 -15.47 -0.45
CA GLY A 49 -17.34 -16.90 -0.39
C GLY A 49 -16.18 -17.84 -0.70
N ASP A 50 -14.97 -17.33 -1.00
CA ASP A 50 -13.77 -18.14 -1.24
C ASP A 50 -13.24 -18.79 0.04
N LEU A 51 -13.70 -18.33 1.18
CA LEU A 51 -13.36 -18.87 2.49
C LEU A 51 -14.62 -19.03 3.35
N GLU A 52 -14.95 -20.26 3.70
CA GLU A 52 -16.02 -20.53 4.66
C GLU A 52 -15.62 -20.07 6.07
N PRO A 53 -16.42 -19.23 6.74
CA PRO A 53 -16.16 -18.83 8.11
C PRO A 53 -16.34 -20.01 9.08
N ASN A 54 -15.56 -20.04 10.16
CA ASN A 54 -15.69 -21.08 11.20
C ASN A 54 -17.01 -20.95 11.97
N LYS A 55 -17.56 -19.74 12.07
CA LYS A 55 -18.87 -19.44 12.66
C LYS A 55 -19.47 -18.20 11.98
N GLY A 56 -20.80 -18.11 12.05
CA GLY A 56 -21.56 -16.99 11.52
C GLY A 56 -21.89 -17.12 10.04
N THR A 57 -22.48 -16.08 9.49
CA THR A 57 -22.95 -16.03 8.10
C THR A 57 -22.58 -14.71 7.45
N VAL A 58 -22.38 -14.77 6.13
CA VAL A 58 -22.28 -13.61 5.24
C VAL A 58 -23.50 -13.62 4.34
N GLU A 59 -24.27 -12.55 4.36
CA GLU A 59 -25.50 -12.44 3.59
C GLU A 59 -25.40 -11.21 2.66
N MET A 60 -25.79 -11.39 1.40
CA MET A 60 -25.93 -10.31 0.43
C MET A 60 -27.39 -10.13 0.05
N GLY A 61 -27.77 -8.95 -0.41
CA GLY A 61 -29.10 -8.70 -0.94
C GLY A 61 -29.43 -9.61 -2.14
N PRO A 62 -30.69 -10.03 -2.27
CA PRO A 62 -31.08 -10.90 -3.38
C PRO A 62 -30.85 -10.21 -4.73
N GLY A 63 -30.19 -10.91 -5.66
CA GLY A 63 -29.88 -10.40 -7.00
C GLY A 63 -28.71 -9.42 -7.06
N GLU A 64 -28.07 -9.08 -5.94
CA GLU A 64 -26.90 -8.22 -5.93
C GLU A 64 -25.67 -8.96 -6.48
N ARG A 65 -24.93 -8.27 -7.34
CA ARG A 65 -23.71 -8.77 -7.95
C ARG A 65 -22.50 -8.38 -7.11
N LEU A 66 -21.61 -9.36 -6.87
CA LEU A 66 -20.34 -9.18 -6.24
C LEU A 66 -19.21 -9.29 -7.26
N SER A 67 -18.26 -8.38 -7.22
CA SER A 67 -17.00 -8.45 -7.95
C SER A 67 -15.82 -8.31 -7.01
N ILE A 68 -14.74 -9.03 -7.31
CA ILE A 68 -13.51 -9.01 -6.53
C ILE A 68 -12.29 -8.83 -7.44
N LEU A 69 -11.34 -8.03 -7.00
CA LEU A 69 -10.02 -7.97 -7.62
C LEU A 69 -9.22 -9.23 -7.22
N GLU A 70 -9.09 -10.16 -8.16
CA GLU A 70 -8.35 -11.40 -7.97
C GLU A 70 -6.83 -11.14 -8.00
N GLN A 71 -6.08 -11.78 -7.11
CA GLN A 71 -4.62 -11.63 -7.03
C GLN A 71 -3.85 -12.58 -7.97
N ASP A 72 -4.50 -13.64 -8.48
CA ASP A 72 -3.88 -14.56 -9.43
C ASP A 72 -4.00 -14.01 -10.87
N HIS A 73 -2.97 -13.31 -11.31
CA HIS A 73 -2.92 -12.69 -12.64
C HIS A 73 -2.76 -13.71 -13.78
N PHE A 74 -2.32 -14.94 -13.49
CA PHE A 74 -2.04 -15.97 -14.48
C PHE A 74 -3.25 -16.85 -14.80
N LYS A 75 -4.29 -16.80 -14.00
CA LYS A 75 -5.53 -17.59 -14.14
C LYS A 75 -6.17 -17.44 -15.53
N TYR A 76 -5.98 -16.28 -16.16
CA TYR A 76 -6.61 -15.91 -17.43
C TYR A 76 -5.65 -15.93 -18.63
N ASP A 77 -4.45 -16.48 -18.50
CA ASP A 77 -3.43 -16.49 -19.56
C ASP A 77 -3.89 -17.14 -20.87
N ALA A 78 -4.88 -18.02 -20.83
CA ALA A 78 -5.47 -18.67 -22.00
C ALA A 78 -6.53 -17.83 -22.74
N TYR A 79 -6.93 -16.69 -22.21
CA TYR A 79 -7.97 -15.82 -22.76
C TYR A 79 -7.36 -14.55 -23.35
N ASN A 80 -8.10 -13.89 -24.24
CA ASN A 80 -7.70 -12.56 -24.69
C ASN A 80 -8.08 -11.49 -23.66
N VAL A 81 -7.49 -10.31 -23.78
CA VAL A 81 -7.69 -9.20 -22.86
C VAL A 81 -9.15 -8.77 -22.79
N MET A 82 -9.81 -8.58 -23.93
CA MET A 82 -11.22 -8.16 -24.01
C MET A 82 -12.13 -9.18 -23.35
N ASP A 83 -11.99 -10.47 -23.70
CA ASP A 83 -12.77 -11.55 -23.09
C ASP A 83 -12.60 -11.59 -21.58
N THR A 84 -11.35 -11.39 -21.10
CA THR A 84 -11.06 -11.38 -19.66
C THR A 84 -11.82 -10.27 -18.94
N VAL A 85 -11.91 -9.08 -19.51
CA VAL A 85 -12.70 -7.98 -18.91
C VAL A 85 -14.19 -8.31 -18.92
N LEU A 86 -14.72 -8.81 -20.02
CA LEU A 86 -16.14 -9.18 -20.15
C LEU A 86 -16.56 -10.27 -19.16
N MET A 87 -15.65 -11.20 -18.81
CA MET A 87 -15.86 -12.21 -17.76
C MET A 87 -16.11 -11.59 -16.38
N GLY A 88 -15.77 -10.33 -16.14
CA GLY A 88 -16.12 -9.59 -14.94
C GLY A 88 -17.62 -9.48 -14.70
N TYR A 89 -18.44 -9.65 -15.76
CA TYR A 89 -19.89 -9.78 -15.65
C TYR A 89 -20.33 -11.15 -16.15
N GLU A 90 -20.23 -12.16 -15.28
CA GLU A 90 -20.43 -13.57 -15.62
C GLU A 90 -21.77 -13.84 -16.32
N ALA A 91 -22.87 -13.24 -15.87
CA ALA A 91 -24.19 -13.44 -16.48
C ALA A 91 -24.22 -12.94 -17.95
N LEU A 92 -23.62 -11.79 -18.21
CA LEU A 92 -23.50 -11.23 -19.56
C LEU A 92 -22.57 -12.10 -20.43
N TRP A 93 -21.42 -12.49 -19.89
CA TRP A 93 -20.46 -13.34 -20.59
C TRP A 93 -21.06 -14.68 -20.99
N ASN A 94 -21.76 -15.36 -20.08
CA ASN A 94 -22.41 -16.63 -20.35
C ASN A 94 -23.52 -16.47 -21.41
N ASN A 95 -24.29 -15.38 -21.32
CA ASN A 95 -25.31 -15.05 -22.32
C ASN A 95 -24.69 -14.85 -23.71
N MET A 96 -23.60 -14.08 -23.80
CA MET A 96 -22.87 -13.86 -25.07
C MET A 96 -22.39 -15.20 -25.66
N LYS A 97 -21.79 -16.06 -24.87
CA LYS A 97 -21.28 -17.37 -25.35
C LYS A 97 -22.40 -18.31 -25.78
N GLU A 98 -23.51 -18.38 -25.04
CA GLU A 98 -24.66 -19.19 -25.39
C GLU A 98 -25.29 -18.68 -26.68
N ARG A 99 -25.44 -17.36 -26.83
CA ARG A 99 -25.94 -16.70 -28.02
C ARG A 99 -25.09 -17.02 -29.25
N ASP A 100 -23.75 -16.87 -29.15
CA ASP A 100 -22.82 -17.16 -30.21
C ASP A 100 -22.88 -18.65 -30.65
N GLN A 101 -23.00 -19.55 -29.67
CA GLN A 101 -23.18 -20.98 -29.95
C GLN A 101 -24.47 -21.28 -30.69
N LEU A 102 -25.59 -20.62 -30.32
CA LEU A 102 -26.87 -20.79 -31.00
C LEU A 102 -26.81 -20.27 -32.42
N TYR A 103 -26.27 -19.07 -32.66
CA TYR A 103 -26.16 -18.49 -33.99
C TYR A 103 -25.12 -19.18 -34.88
N SER A 104 -24.19 -19.94 -34.33
CA SER A 104 -23.22 -20.74 -35.10
C SER A 104 -23.81 -22.06 -35.62
N LYS A 105 -25.03 -22.46 -35.19
CA LYS A 105 -25.69 -23.67 -35.66
C LYS A 105 -26.11 -23.53 -37.13
N ALA A 106 -25.84 -24.54 -37.95
CA ALA A 106 -26.20 -24.57 -39.37
C ALA A 106 -27.73 -24.62 -39.61
N GLU A 107 -28.49 -25.24 -38.68
CA GLU A 107 -29.94 -25.29 -38.67
C GLU A 107 -30.45 -24.96 -37.27
N MET A 108 -31.33 -23.98 -37.16
CA MET A 108 -31.99 -23.60 -35.91
C MET A 108 -33.32 -24.32 -35.78
N THR A 109 -33.57 -24.93 -34.63
CA THR A 109 -34.90 -25.48 -34.29
C THR A 109 -35.79 -24.36 -33.73
N GLU A 110 -37.11 -24.63 -33.63
CA GLU A 110 -38.07 -23.69 -33.03
C GLU A 110 -37.72 -23.40 -31.57
N GLU A 111 -37.20 -24.40 -30.84
CA GLU A 111 -36.71 -24.24 -29.48
C GLU A 111 -35.47 -23.33 -29.42
N ASP A 112 -34.54 -23.48 -30.38
CA ASP A 112 -33.35 -22.60 -30.47
C ASP A 112 -33.77 -21.15 -30.75
N GLY A 113 -34.82 -20.94 -31.59
CA GLY A 113 -35.37 -19.62 -31.88
C GLY A 113 -35.97 -18.93 -30.63
N ASN A 114 -36.75 -19.67 -29.85
CA ASN A 114 -37.31 -19.17 -28.61
C ASN A 114 -36.20 -18.85 -27.58
N ARG A 115 -35.20 -19.72 -27.49
CA ARG A 115 -34.04 -19.50 -26.57
C ARG A 115 -33.21 -18.29 -27.00
N ALA A 116 -32.99 -18.10 -28.28
CA ALA A 116 -32.30 -16.93 -28.81
C ALA A 116 -33.04 -15.63 -28.46
N ALA A 117 -34.38 -15.61 -28.57
CA ALA A 117 -35.19 -14.44 -28.19
C ALA A 117 -35.07 -14.11 -26.70
N GLU A 118 -35.10 -15.12 -25.82
CA GLU A 118 -34.88 -14.91 -24.38
C GLU A 118 -33.47 -14.36 -24.06
N LEU A 119 -32.45 -14.84 -24.79
CA LEU A 119 -31.07 -14.38 -24.61
C LEU A 119 -30.91 -12.94 -25.10
N GLU A 120 -31.55 -12.55 -26.22
CA GLU A 120 -31.52 -11.17 -26.69
C GLU A 120 -32.21 -10.20 -25.73
N GLU A 121 -33.33 -10.58 -25.12
CA GLU A 121 -34.01 -9.78 -24.12
C GLU A 121 -33.07 -9.55 -22.89
N LYS A 122 -32.48 -10.61 -22.34
CA LYS A 122 -31.54 -10.52 -21.24
C LYS A 122 -30.28 -9.75 -21.60
N PHE A 123 -29.77 -9.92 -22.82
CA PHE A 123 -28.60 -9.19 -23.31
C PHE A 123 -28.86 -7.69 -23.36
N ALA A 124 -30.06 -7.28 -23.81
CA ALA A 124 -30.47 -5.88 -23.82
C ALA A 124 -30.62 -5.31 -22.38
N GLU A 125 -31.23 -6.10 -21.46
CA GLU A 125 -31.35 -5.71 -20.04
C GLU A 125 -30.00 -5.50 -19.37
N MET A 126 -28.97 -6.26 -19.77
CA MET A 126 -27.60 -6.16 -19.23
C MET A 126 -26.75 -5.12 -19.98
N ASN A 127 -27.32 -4.29 -20.87
CA ASN A 127 -26.59 -3.35 -21.74
C ASN A 127 -25.51 -4.03 -22.60
N GLY A 128 -25.76 -5.24 -23.04
CA GLY A 128 -24.78 -6.05 -23.76
C GLY A 128 -24.25 -5.44 -25.07
N TRP A 129 -25.05 -4.60 -25.74
CA TRP A 129 -24.65 -3.90 -26.97
C TRP A 129 -23.49 -2.92 -26.75
N GLU A 130 -23.34 -2.36 -25.55
CA GLU A 130 -22.27 -1.42 -25.19
C GLU A 130 -21.12 -2.10 -24.43
N ALA A 131 -21.23 -3.41 -24.19
CA ALA A 131 -20.30 -4.14 -23.33
C ALA A 131 -18.84 -4.05 -23.80
N GLU A 132 -18.58 -4.31 -25.08
CA GLU A 132 -17.22 -4.24 -25.63
C GLU A 132 -16.68 -2.81 -25.65
N SER A 133 -17.51 -1.82 -25.96
CA SER A 133 -17.11 -0.42 -25.94
C SER A 133 -16.77 0.05 -24.52
N ASN A 134 -17.59 -0.33 -23.54
CA ASN A 134 -17.36 -0.01 -22.13
C ASN A 134 -16.10 -0.71 -21.59
N ALA A 135 -15.86 -1.97 -21.98
CA ALA A 135 -14.64 -2.69 -21.62
C ALA A 135 -13.39 -2.05 -22.25
N ALA A 136 -13.45 -1.64 -23.52
CA ALA A 136 -12.36 -0.94 -24.19
C ALA A 136 -12.05 0.41 -23.52
N GLN A 137 -13.08 1.16 -23.15
CA GLN A 137 -12.92 2.44 -22.45
C GLN A 137 -12.27 2.26 -21.07
N LEU A 138 -12.68 1.26 -20.28
CA LEU A 138 -12.06 0.92 -19.01
C LEU A 138 -10.57 0.56 -19.18
N LEU A 139 -10.25 -0.26 -20.18
CA LEU A 139 -8.87 -0.63 -20.49
C LEU A 139 -8.02 0.59 -20.84
N GLN A 140 -8.53 1.49 -21.69
CA GLN A 140 -7.83 2.72 -22.07
C GLN A 140 -7.60 3.64 -20.88
N ASN A 141 -8.60 3.82 -20.04
CA ASN A 141 -8.51 4.65 -18.83
C ASN A 141 -7.49 4.09 -17.83
N LEU A 142 -7.34 2.77 -17.78
CA LEU A 142 -6.32 2.08 -17.00
C LEU A 142 -4.96 1.99 -17.70
N GLY A 143 -4.77 2.70 -18.82
CA GLY A 143 -3.51 2.78 -19.54
C GLY A 143 -3.13 1.52 -20.35
N VAL A 144 -4.09 0.62 -20.61
CA VAL A 144 -3.89 -0.54 -21.51
C VAL A 144 -4.13 -0.09 -22.96
N LYS A 145 -3.08 -0.11 -23.77
CA LYS A 145 -3.13 0.33 -25.17
C LYS A 145 -4.10 -0.50 -26.01
N GLU A 146 -4.79 0.14 -26.96
CA GLU A 146 -5.78 -0.50 -27.83
C GLU A 146 -5.21 -1.70 -28.60
N GLU A 147 -3.93 -1.64 -28.99
CA GLU A 147 -3.21 -2.73 -29.67
C GLU A 147 -3.14 -4.03 -28.85
N LEU A 148 -3.29 -3.93 -27.52
CA LEU A 148 -3.23 -5.05 -26.57
C LEU A 148 -4.61 -5.69 -26.35
N HIS A 149 -5.71 -5.01 -26.67
CA HIS A 149 -7.07 -5.47 -26.34
C HIS A 149 -7.43 -6.82 -26.94
N GLN A 150 -6.85 -7.16 -28.09
CA GLN A 150 -7.09 -8.43 -28.79
C GLN A 150 -5.98 -9.47 -28.58
N LYS A 151 -4.92 -9.11 -27.86
CA LYS A 151 -3.84 -10.05 -27.51
C LYS A 151 -4.27 -11.02 -26.41
N GLN A 152 -3.52 -12.11 -26.27
CA GLN A 152 -3.71 -13.02 -25.15
C GLN A 152 -3.10 -12.45 -23.87
N MET A 153 -3.72 -12.73 -22.73
CA MET A 153 -3.22 -12.32 -21.43
C MET A 153 -1.77 -12.81 -21.18
N SER A 154 -1.40 -13.97 -21.70
CA SER A 154 -0.04 -14.51 -21.61
C SER A 154 1.05 -13.64 -22.26
N GLU A 155 0.66 -12.78 -23.22
CA GLU A 155 1.58 -11.89 -23.95
C GLU A 155 1.83 -10.55 -23.23
N LEU A 156 1.04 -10.25 -22.19
CA LEU A 156 1.11 -9.01 -21.45
C LEU A 156 2.19 -9.08 -20.34
N SER A 157 2.79 -7.93 -20.04
CA SER A 157 3.62 -7.75 -18.86
C SER A 157 2.78 -7.90 -17.57
N ASN A 158 3.43 -8.16 -16.45
CA ASN A 158 2.72 -8.31 -15.18
C ASN A 158 1.91 -7.05 -14.82
N ASN A 159 2.44 -5.86 -15.04
CA ASN A 159 1.73 -4.60 -14.75
C ASN A 159 0.48 -4.44 -15.64
N GLU A 160 0.58 -4.79 -16.92
CA GLU A 160 -0.57 -4.76 -17.82
C GLU A 160 -1.64 -5.77 -17.40
N LYS A 161 -1.24 -6.98 -16.97
CA LYS A 161 -2.17 -7.98 -16.42
C LYS A 161 -2.93 -7.45 -15.20
N VAL A 162 -2.25 -6.78 -14.26
CA VAL A 162 -2.89 -6.17 -13.09
C VAL A 162 -3.96 -5.16 -13.52
N ARG A 163 -3.67 -4.30 -14.49
CA ARG A 163 -4.62 -3.31 -15.02
C ARG A 163 -5.83 -3.97 -15.68
N VAL A 164 -5.63 -5.04 -16.44
CA VAL A 164 -6.72 -5.83 -17.03
C VAL A 164 -7.58 -6.48 -15.95
N MET A 165 -6.97 -7.04 -14.90
CA MET A 165 -7.71 -7.64 -13.78
C MET A 165 -8.51 -6.59 -13.01
N LEU A 166 -7.99 -5.37 -12.87
CA LEU A 166 -8.73 -4.25 -12.29
C LEU A 166 -9.90 -3.85 -13.19
N ALA A 167 -9.69 -3.72 -14.52
CA ALA A 167 -10.78 -3.49 -15.48
C ALA A 167 -11.89 -4.54 -15.36
N LYS A 168 -11.50 -5.83 -15.26
CA LYS A 168 -12.44 -6.95 -15.04
C LYS A 168 -13.26 -6.75 -13.76
N ALA A 169 -12.61 -6.36 -12.65
CA ALA A 169 -13.29 -6.17 -11.36
C ALA A 169 -14.30 -5.00 -11.41
N LEU A 170 -13.96 -3.92 -12.11
CA LEU A 170 -14.80 -2.73 -12.26
C LEU A 170 -15.92 -2.89 -13.30
N PHE A 171 -15.77 -3.87 -14.24
CA PHE A 171 -16.65 -4.00 -15.39
C PHE A 171 -18.12 -4.22 -15.02
N GLY A 172 -18.98 -3.47 -15.68
CA GLY A 172 -20.43 -3.55 -15.55
C GLY A 172 -20.96 -3.00 -14.21
N LYS A 173 -20.20 -2.21 -13.46
CA LYS A 173 -20.57 -1.54 -12.20
C LYS A 173 -21.26 -2.50 -11.20
N PRO A 174 -20.51 -3.40 -10.52
CA PRO A 174 -21.07 -4.36 -9.58
C PRO A 174 -21.73 -3.65 -8.38
N ASP A 175 -22.79 -4.25 -7.79
CA ASP A 175 -23.44 -3.72 -6.58
C ASP A 175 -22.50 -3.75 -5.38
N ASN A 176 -21.64 -4.76 -5.31
CA ASN A 176 -20.64 -4.94 -4.26
C ASN A 176 -19.27 -5.17 -4.90
N LEU A 177 -18.29 -4.33 -4.57
CA LEU A 177 -16.94 -4.38 -5.13
C LEU A 177 -15.91 -4.59 -4.00
N LEU A 178 -15.07 -5.60 -4.14
CA LEU A 178 -13.99 -5.92 -3.22
C LEU A 178 -12.64 -5.71 -3.89
N LEU A 179 -11.84 -4.80 -3.38
CA LEU A 179 -10.51 -4.47 -3.89
C LEU A 179 -9.44 -4.77 -2.83
N ASP A 180 -8.55 -5.70 -3.13
CA ASP A 180 -7.40 -6.03 -2.26
C ASP A 180 -6.12 -5.51 -2.90
N GLU A 181 -5.55 -4.44 -2.32
CA GLU A 181 -4.35 -3.72 -2.77
C GLU A 181 -4.44 -3.25 -4.24
N PRO A 182 -5.50 -2.49 -4.62
CA PRO A 182 -5.73 -2.13 -6.02
C PRO A 182 -4.71 -1.14 -6.60
N THR A 183 -3.96 -0.44 -5.76
CA THR A 183 -2.94 0.55 -6.18
C THR A 183 -1.56 -0.05 -6.42
N ASN A 184 -1.35 -1.33 -6.04
CA ASN A 184 -0.08 -1.99 -6.28
C ASN A 184 0.21 -2.11 -7.79
N ASP A 185 1.44 -1.84 -8.18
CA ASP A 185 1.93 -1.92 -9.57
C ASP A 185 1.22 -0.97 -10.56
N LEU A 186 0.47 0.03 -10.08
CA LEU A 186 -0.09 1.10 -10.88
C LEU A 186 0.84 2.34 -10.87
N ASP A 187 0.85 3.07 -11.98
CA ASP A 187 1.47 4.41 -12.01
C ASP A 187 0.54 5.47 -11.40
N LEU A 188 1.10 6.64 -11.13
CA LEU A 188 0.37 7.72 -10.45
C LEU A 188 -0.87 8.17 -11.22
N ASP A 189 -0.79 8.28 -12.54
CA ASP A 189 -1.91 8.70 -13.39
C ASP A 189 -3.07 7.69 -13.33
N THR A 190 -2.74 6.40 -13.29
CA THR A 190 -3.76 5.32 -13.16
C THR A 190 -4.37 5.31 -11.75
N VAL A 191 -3.59 5.61 -10.70
CA VAL A 191 -4.13 5.72 -9.33
C VAL A 191 -5.06 6.92 -9.23
N GLU A 192 -4.69 8.10 -9.76
CA GLU A 192 -5.54 9.30 -9.79
C GLU A 192 -6.87 9.02 -10.51
N TRP A 193 -6.81 8.37 -11.68
CA TRP A 193 -8.02 7.97 -12.37
C TRP A 193 -8.90 7.02 -11.54
N LEU A 194 -8.28 6.07 -10.82
CA LEU A 194 -9.05 5.14 -9.97
C LEU A 194 -9.70 5.86 -8.79
N GLU A 195 -9.04 6.88 -8.21
CA GLU A 195 -9.60 7.74 -7.17
C GLU A 195 -10.84 8.49 -7.69
N GLU A 196 -10.74 9.12 -8.87
CA GLU A 196 -11.87 9.80 -9.52
C GLU A 196 -13.02 8.83 -9.80
N TYR A 197 -12.73 7.66 -10.39
CA TYR A 197 -13.74 6.63 -10.68
C TYR A 197 -14.48 6.18 -9.42
N LEU A 198 -13.76 5.93 -8.33
CA LEU A 198 -14.35 5.52 -7.05
C LEU A 198 -15.08 6.69 -6.35
N GLY A 199 -14.65 7.93 -6.57
CA GLY A 199 -15.35 9.12 -6.08
C GLY A 199 -16.74 9.31 -6.71
N GLU A 200 -16.96 8.75 -7.90
CA GLU A 200 -18.22 8.79 -8.66
C GLU A 200 -19.08 7.53 -8.48
N ILE A 201 -18.88 6.75 -7.42
CA ILE A 201 -19.68 5.54 -7.20
C ILE A 201 -21.17 5.85 -7.05
N ASP A 202 -21.99 4.94 -7.58
CA ASP A 202 -23.45 5.02 -7.46
C ASP A 202 -23.91 4.85 -5.99
N GLU A 203 -24.94 5.57 -5.56
CA GLU A 203 -25.57 5.42 -4.24
C GLU A 203 -26.03 3.98 -3.93
N ASN A 204 -26.13 3.12 -4.94
CA ASN A 204 -26.49 1.71 -4.81
C ASN A 204 -25.31 0.78 -4.63
N GLN A 205 -24.08 1.24 -4.88
CA GLN A 205 -22.88 0.41 -4.77
C GLN A 205 -22.31 0.40 -3.35
N THR A 206 -21.64 -0.70 -3.00
CA THR A 206 -20.88 -0.85 -1.76
C THR A 206 -19.47 -1.29 -2.14
N VAL A 207 -18.46 -0.56 -1.70
CA VAL A 207 -17.05 -0.88 -2.01
C VAL A 207 -16.29 -1.16 -0.72
N LEU A 208 -15.52 -2.24 -0.70
CA LEU A 208 -14.57 -2.55 0.37
C LEU A 208 -13.16 -2.58 -0.21
N ILE A 209 -12.27 -1.81 0.37
CA ILE A 209 -10.89 -1.64 -0.11
C ILE A 209 -9.93 -2.00 1.01
N VAL A 210 -8.99 -2.90 0.73
CA VAL A 210 -7.77 -3.08 1.51
C VAL A 210 -6.66 -2.38 0.76
N SER A 211 -5.98 -1.43 1.38
CA SER A 211 -4.79 -0.80 0.81
C SER A 211 -3.80 -0.38 1.89
N HIS A 212 -2.53 -0.35 1.53
CA HIS A 212 -1.46 0.25 2.32
C HIS A 212 -1.17 1.70 1.91
N ASP A 213 -1.79 2.17 0.83
CA ASP A 213 -1.72 3.55 0.38
C ASP A 213 -2.69 4.42 1.18
N ARG A 214 -2.13 5.31 2.01
CA ARG A 214 -2.91 6.19 2.89
C ARG A 214 -3.58 7.31 2.12
N HIS A 215 -2.91 7.88 1.12
CA HIS A 215 -3.47 8.94 0.30
C HIS A 215 -4.70 8.41 -0.43
N PHE A 216 -4.57 7.27 -1.08
CA PHE A 216 -5.69 6.61 -1.75
C PHE A 216 -6.86 6.33 -0.81
N LEU A 217 -6.58 5.78 0.41
CA LEU A 217 -7.65 5.56 1.39
C LEU A 217 -8.30 6.86 1.85
N ASP A 218 -7.55 7.94 2.01
CA ASP A 218 -8.10 9.24 2.41
C ASP A 218 -8.93 9.89 1.32
N SER A 219 -8.54 9.72 0.06
CA SER A 219 -9.25 10.28 -1.10
C SER A 219 -10.60 9.60 -1.32
N VAL A 220 -10.68 8.26 -1.18
CA VAL A 220 -11.85 7.51 -1.63
C VAL A 220 -12.76 7.02 -0.49
N THR A 221 -12.27 6.82 0.74
CA THR A 221 -13.06 6.14 1.77
C THR A 221 -14.00 7.07 2.51
N THR A 222 -15.24 6.61 2.70
CA THR A 222 -16.25 7.27 3.54
C THR A 222 -16.29 6.71 4.96
N GLN A 223 -15.87 5.45 5.13
CA GLN A 223 -15.82 4.77 6.41
C GLN A 223 -14.54 3.92 6.52
N THR A 224 -14.03 3.75 7.73
CA THR A 224 -12.83 2.98 8.02
C THR A 224 -13.16 1.78 8.89
N ILE A 225 -12.72 0.59 8.47
CA ILE A 225 -12.84 -0.67 9.23
C ILE A 225 -11.49 -0.99 9.84
N ASP A 226 -11.42 -0.97 11.15
CA ASP A 226 -10.21 -1.29 11.90
C ASP A 226 -10.26 -2.72 12.43
N ILE A 227 -9.28 -3.53 12.01
CA ILE A 227 -9.07 -4.90 12.52
C ILE A 227 -7.89 -4.87 13.51
N ASP A 228 -8.21 -4.86 14.81
CA ASP A 228 -7.21 -4.87 15.87
C ASP A 228 -7.60 -5.81 17.02
N PHE A 229 -6.62 -6.57 17.55
CA PHE A 229 -6.81 -7.56 18.63
C PHE A 229 -7.97 -8.53 18.43
N GLY A 230 -8.21 -8.96 17.20
CA GLY A 230 -9.27 -9.90 16.88
C GLY A 230 -10.68 -9.32 16.96
N LYS A 231 -10.79 -8.02 16.97
CA LYS A 231 -12.03 -7.25 16.82
C LYS A 231 -12.04 -6.52 15.50
N VAL A 232 -13.21 -6.38 14.92
CA VAL A 232 -13.46 -5.58 13.73
C VAL A 232 -14.41 -4.46 14.12
N THR A 233 -13.98 -3.21 13.95
CA THR A 233 -14.73 -2.03 14.35
C THR A 233 -14.87 -1.08 13.18
N VAL A 234 -16.06 -0.52 12.96
CA VAL A 234 -16.33 0.44 11.90
C VAL A 234 -16.30 1.85 12.49
N PHE A 235 -15.60 2.75 11.83
CA PHE A 235 -15.51 4.17 12.14
C PHE A 235 -16.06 4.99 10.97
N ALA A 236 -16.82 6.03 11.25
CA ALA A 236 -17.23 6.99 10.24
C ALA A 236 -16.05 7.91 9.91
N GLY A 237 -15.85 8.18 8.63
CA GLY A 237 -14.74 8.98 8.12
C GLY A 237 -13.61 8.16 7.50
N ASN A 238 -12.69 8.88 6.86
CA ASN A 238 -11.54 8.33 6.16
C ASN A 238 -10.40 7.90 7.13
N TYR A 239 -9.28 7.47 6.55
CA TYR A 239 -8.13 6.98 7.31
C TYR A 239 -7.54 8.05 8.25
N SER A 240 -7.34 9.28 7.77
CA SER A 240 -6.78 10.38 8.58
C SER A 240 -7.66 10.72 9.77
N PHE A 241 -8.96 10.80 9.59
CA PHE A 241 -9.91 11.02 10.70
C PHE A 241 -9.85 9.88 11.73
N TRP A 242 -9.84 8.64 11.27
CA TRP A 242 -9.65 7.47 12.14
C TRP A 242 -8.32 7.56 12.90
N TYR A 243 -7.21 7.87 12.20
CA TYR A 243 -5.89 7.94 12.80
C TYR A 243 -5.81 9.00 13.90
N GLU A 244 -6.26 10.22 13.63
CA GLU A 244 -6.29 11.31 14.62
C GLU A 244 -7.14 10.95 15.84
N SER A 245 -8.34 10.41 15.59
CA SER A 245 -9.26 9.96 16.62
C SER A 245 -8.66 8.85 17.49
N SER A 246 -8.00 7.88 16.88
CA SER A 246 -7.33 6.76 17.57
C SER A 246 -6.15 7.23 18.42
N GLN A 247 -5.34 8.17 17.90
CA GLN A 247 -4.22 8.78 18.65
C GLN A 247 -4.72 9.59 19.84
N LEU A 248 -5.80 10.37 19.65
CA LEU A 248 -6.41 11.13 20.74
C LEU A 248 -6.94 10.20 21.84
N ALA A 249 -7.67 9.15 21.47
CA ALA A 249 -8.19 8.15 22.40
C ALA A 249 -7.06 7.46 23.18
N LEU A 250 -5.97 7.09 22.50
CA LEU A 250 -4.80 6.49 23.11
C LEU A 250 -4.13 7.43 24.14
N ARG A 251 -3.94 8.71 23.78
CA ARG A 251 -3.37 9.72 24.70
C ARG A 251 -4.28 9.94 25.91
N GLN A 252 -5.58 10.00 25.72
CA GLN A 252 -6.55 10.12 26.82
C GLN A 252 -6.50 8.92 27.76
N ALA A 253 -6.46 7.70 27.22
CA ALA A 253 -6.36 6.47 27.97
C ALA A 253 -5.04 6.41 28.79
N GLN A 254 -3.90 6.80 28.18
CA GLN A 254 -2.61 6.89 28.88
C GLN A 254 -2.66 7.89 30.03
N ASN A 255 -3.22 9.08 29.81
CA ASN A 255 -3.37 10.09 30.85
C ASN A 255 -4.30 9.63 31.99
N GLN A 256 -5.38 8.91 31.68
CA GLN A 256 -6.26 8.32 32.69
C GLN A 256 -5.54 7.25 33.50
N LYS A 257 -4.75 6.38 32.85
CA LYS A 257 -3.95 5.37 33.51
C LYS A 257 -2.93 6.00 34.46
N LEU A 258 -2.15 6.99 34.02
CA LEU A 258 -1.19 7.70 34.86
C LEU A 258 -1.87 8.31 36.10
N LYS A 259 -3.02 9.01 35.92
CA LYS A 259 -3.80 9.56 37.04
C LYS A 259 -4.32 8.47 37.98
N ALA A 260 -4.75 7.33 37.45
CA ALA A 260 -5.21 6.20 38.25
C ALA A 260 -4.07 5.55 39.05
N GLU A 261 -2.87 5.39 38.45
CA GLU A 261 -1.68 4.88 39.08
C GLU A 261 -1.16 5.82 40.20
N GLU A 262 -1.13 7.14 39.95
CA GLU A 262 -0.80 8.13 40.96
C GLU A 262 -1.78 8.08 42.15
N LYS A 263 -3.08 8.02 41.86
CA LYS A 263 -4.12 7.91 42.90
C LYS A 263 -4.00 6.60 43.68
N LYS A 264 -3.69 5.50 43.01
CA LYS A 264 -3.42 4.19 43.62
C LYS A 264 -2.25 4.32 44.60
N LYS A 265 -1.13 4.87 44.15
CA LYS A 265 0.06 5.09 44.97
C LYS A 265 -0.21 5.95 46.21
N GLN A 266 -0.95 7.06 46.05
CA GLN A 266 -1.35 7.93 47.18
C GLN A 266 -2.24 7.19 48.17
N LEU A 267 -3.20 6.38 47.71
CA LEU A 267 -4.05 5.58 48.60
C LEU A 267 -3.25 4.50 49.33
N GLU A 268 -2.36 3.79 48.66
CA GLU A 268 -1.50 2.77 49.25
C GLU A 268 -0.55 3.37 50.32
N GLU A 269 0.08 4.51 50.02
CA GLU A 269 0.94 5.23 51.00
C GLU A 269 0.17 5.67 52.23
N PHE A 270 -1.04 6.21 52.00
CA PHE A 270 -1.89 6.60 53.14
C PHE A 270 -2.30 5.39 54.00
N ILE A 271 -2.72 4.29 53.36
CA ILE A 271 -3.10 3.07 54.07
C ILE A 271 -1.90 2.51 54.84
N ARG A 272 -0.71 2.47 54.23
CA ARG A 272 0.53 2.02 54.88
C ARG A 272 0.89 2.89 56.10
N ARG A 273 0.79 4.24 55.95
CA ARG A 273 1.16 5.18 57.04
C ARG A 273 0.22 5.15 58.23
N PHE A 274 -1.08 4.85 57.99
CA PHE A 274 -2.10 4.95 59.02
C PHE A 274 -2.79 3.63 59.37
N SER A 275 -2.29 2.50 58.89
CA SER A 275 -2.88 1.15 59.11
C SER A 275 -3.03 0.77 60.59
N ALA A 276 -2.08 1.20 61.45
CA ALA A 276 -2.07 0.91 62.88
C ALA A 276 -2.72 2.01 63.75
N ASN A 277 -3.25 3.10 63.15
CA ASN A 277 -3.78 4.24 63.90
C ASN A 277 -5.30 4.10 64.11
N VAL A 278 -5.72 3.82 65.35
CA VAL A 278 -7.12 3.60 65.74
C VAL A 278 -7.99 4.83 65.45
N ALA A 279 -7.50 6.06 65.63
CA ALA A 279 -8.26 7.29 65.38
C ALA A 279 -8.56 7.50 63.88
N LYS A 280 -7.75 6.92 62.96
CA LYS A 280 -7.92 7.02 61.52
C LYS A 280 -8.49 5.73 60.87
N SER A 281 -8.90 4.75 61.67
CA SER A 281 -9.40 3.47 61.20
C SER A 281 -10.54 3.59 60.18
N ARG A 282 -11.54 4.47 60.41
CA ARG A 282 -12.62 4.72 59.43
C ARG A 282 -12.12 5.29 58.11
N GLN A 283 -11.19 6.21 58.15
CA GLN A 283 -10.60 6.80 56.92
C GLN A 283 -9.79 5.77 56.13
N THR A 284 -9.02 4.92 56.83
CA THR A 284 -8.22 3.85 56.24
C THR A 284 -9.13 2.81 55.57
N THR A 285 -10.25 2.41 56.23
CA THR A 285 -11.23 1.49 55.66
C THR A 285 -11.92 2.11 54.44
N SER A 286 -12.30 3.39 54.48
CA SER A 286 -12.87 4.08 53.32
C SER A 286 -11.92 4.10 52.11
N ARG A 287 -10.61 4.39 52.38
CA ARG A 287 -9.60 4.40 51.30
C ARG A 287 -9.22 3.02 50.78
N LYS A 288 -9.29 1.95 51.59
CA LYS A 288 -9.21 0.57 51.13
C LYS A 288 -10.33 0.25 50.15
N LYS A 289 -11.57 0.62 50.47
CA LYS A 289 -12.72 0.47 49.57
C LYS A 289 -12.59 1.29 48.27
N MET A 290 -11.95 2.47 48.36
CA MET A 290 -11.64 3.28 47.15
C MET A 290 -10.56 2.58 46.31
N LEU A 291 -9.55 2.00 46.90
CA LEU A 291 -8.49 1.24 46.23
C LEU A 291 -9.06 0.00 45.53
N GLU A 292 -9.94 -0.75 46.19
CA GLU A 292 -10.62 -1.92 45.61
C GLU A 292 -11.54 -1.55 44.42
N LYS A 293 -12.12 -0.33 44.44
CA LYS A 293 -12.96 0.17 43.35
C LYS A 293 -12.15 0.83 42.22
N LEU A 294 -10.88 1.08 42.43
CA LEU A 294 -10.01 1.73 41.46
C LEU A 294 -9.59 0.68 40.42
N ASN A 295 -10.42 0.52 39.40
CA ASN A 295 -10.09 -0.29 38.24
C ASN A 295 -9.03 0.46 37.44
N VAL A 296 -7.79 0.03 37.52
CA VAL A 296 -6.77 0.44 36.57
C VAL A 296 -7.00 -0.43 35.35
N GLU A 297 -7.79 0.05 34.41
CA GLU A 297 -7.94 -0.64 33.14
C GLU A 297 -6.55 -0.78 32.50
N GLU A 298 -6.13 -2.00 32.26
CA GLU A 298 -4.95 -2.24 31.44
C GLU A 298 -5.29 -1.77 30.02
N ILE A 299 -4.65 -0.66 29.63
CA ILE A 299 -4.67 -0.25 28.24
C ILE A 299 -3.97 -1.36 27.48
N ARG A 300 -4.73 -2.12 26.69
CA ARG A 300 -4.13 -3.07 25.76
C ARG A 300 -3.34 -2.27 24.74
N PRO A 301 -2.02 -2.44 24.65
CA PRO A 301 -1.26 -1.77 23.61
C PRO A 301 -1.81 -2.23 22.25
N SER A 302 -1.94 -1.33 21.27
CA SER A 302 -2.37 -1.72 19.91
C SER A 302 -1.50 -2.86 19.38
N SER A 303 -2.06 -3.76 18.59
CA SER A 303 -1.29 -4.78 17.90
C SER A 303 -0.34 -4.20 16.86
N ARG A 304 -0.60 -2.94 16.46
CA ARG A 304 0.26 -2.18 15.56
C ARG A 304 1.57 -1.83 16.23
N LYS A 305 2.65 -2.15 15.54
CA LYS A 305 4.01 -1.86 15.99
C LYS A 305 4.71 -1.02 14.95
N TYR A 306 5.24 0.10 15.37
CA TYR A 306 6.04 0.98 14.52
C TYR A 306 7.50 0.62 14.66
N PRO A 307 8.24 0.38 13.57
CA PRO A 307 9.68 0.17 13.65
C PRO A 307 10.38 1.45 14.09
N GLY A 308 11.45 1.30 14.86
CA GLY A 308 12.27 2.42 15.32
C GLY A 308 13.27 2.87 14.26
N ILE A 309 12.77 3.46 13.17
CA ILE A 309 13.60 3.98 12.09
C ILE A 309 14.17 5.32 12.52
N ILE A 310 15.49 5.48 12.50
CA ILE A 310 16.19 6.74 12.83
C ILE A 310 17.42 6.84 11.95
N PHE A 311 17.39 7.69 10.92
CA PHE A 311 18.56 8.00 10.12
C PHE A 311 19.40 9.06 10.80
N GLN A 312 20.68 8.77 10.98
CA GLN A 312 21.67 9.68 11.53
C GLN A 312 22.79 9.89 10.53
N MET A 313 23.46 11.01 10.60
CA MET A 313 24.63 11.32 9.78
C MET A 313 25.87 11.31 10.65
N GLU A 314 26.94 10.66 10.20
CA GLU A 314 28.25 10.79 10.86
C GLU A 314 28.86 12.18 10.66
N ARG A 315 28.57 12.80 9.49
CA ARG A 315 29.12 14.08 9.07
C ARG A 315 28.06 14.89 8.33
N GLU A 316 28.00 16.19 8.56
CA GLU A 316 27.16 17.08 7.77
C GLU A 316 27.64 17.15 6.31
N PRO A 317 26.71 17.19 5.33
CA PRO A 317 27.06 17.36 3.93
C PRO A 317 27.59 18.77 3.66
N GLY A 318 28.48 18.89 2.67
CA GLY A 318 28.90 20.18 2.10
C GLY A 318 27.76 20.81 1.28
N ASN A 319 28.05 21.94 0.61
CA ASN A 319 27.04 22.65 -0.17
C ASN A 319 26.74 21.97 -1.51
N GLN A 320 27.75 21.43 -2.19
CA GLN A 320 27.58 20.65 -3.42
C GLN A 320 27.44 19.18 -3.07
N ILE A 321 26.32 18.59 -3.45
CA ILE A 321 25.99 17.21 -3.17
C ILE A 321 26.29 16.32 -4.38
N LEU A 322 25.63 16.60 -5.49
CA LEU A 322 25.75 15.86 -6.74
C LEU A 322 25.64 16.83 -7.93
N GLU A 323 26.51 16.67 -8.91
CA GLU A 323 26.48 17.36 -10.19
C GLU A 323 26.38 16.32 -11.30
N VAL A 324 25.43 16.50 -12.21
CA VAL A 324 25.16 15.60 -13.34
C VAL A 324 25.17 16.43 -14.61
N GLU A 325 25.99 16.02 -15.60
CA GLU A 325 26.14 16.73 -16.88
C GLU A 325 25.95 15.81 -18.08
N ASN A 326 25.02 16.17 -18.96
CA ASN A 326 24.75 15.51 -20.24
C ASN A 326 24.57 13.99 -20.13
N LEU A 327 23.95 13.52 -19.03
CA LEU A 327 23.81 12.09 -18.76
C LEU A 327 22.81 11.46 -19.72
N ARG A 328 23.18 10.29 -20.26
CA ARG A 328 22.37 9.48 -21.17
C ARG A 328 22.42 8.03 -20.75
N ALA A 329 21.28 7.35 -20.88
CA ALA A 329 21.19 5.90 -20.74
C ALA A 329 20.13 5.31 -21.67
N THR A 330 20.44 4.10 -22.16
CA THR A 330 19.52 3.27 -22.97
C THR A 330 19.25 1.95 -22.25
N ASP A 331 18.10 1.34 -22.55
CA ASP A 331 17.79 -0.02 -22.08
C ASP A 331 18.56 -1.08 -22.91
N GLU A 332 18.50 -2.34 -22.52
CA GLU A 332 19.15 -3.47 -23.22
C GLU A 332 18.65 -3.65 -24.65
N ASP A 333 17.43 -3.27 -24.95
CA ASP A 333 16.81 -3.30 -26.29
C ASP A 333 17.17 -2.07 -27.16
N GLY A 334 17.97 -1.12 -26.63
CA GLY A 334 18.37 0.11 -27.30
C GLY A 334 17.38 1.27 -27.18
N THR A 335 16.28 1.11 -26.43
CA THR A 335 15.33 2.18 -26.15
C THR A 335 15.98 3.24 -25.25
N VAL A 336 15.88 4.52 -25.63
CA VAL A 336 16.40 5.62 -24.84
C VAL A 336 15.55 5.78 -23.58
N LEU A 337 16.18 5.62 -22.41
CA LEU A 337 15.55 5.85 -21.11
C LEU A 337 15.52 7.33 -20.77
N PHE A 338 16.63 8.00 -20.97
CA PHE A 338 16.78 9.46 -20.86
C PHE A 338 18.01 9.93 -21.64
N ASP A 339 17.98 11.18 -22.08
CA ASP A 339 19.07 11.83 -22.82
C ASP A 339 19.25 13.26 -22.35
N ASN A 340 20.47 13.76 -22.41
CA ASN A 340 20.86 15.14 -22.07
C ASN A 340 20.35 15.58 -20.68
N VAL A 341 20.46 14.71 -19.68
CA VAL A 341 20.04 14.99 -18.29
C VAL A 341 21.12 15.85 -17.61
N ASN A 342 20.71 17.02 -17.13
CA ASN A 342 21.58 17.98 -16.46
C ASN A 342 20.88 18.49 -15.20
N PHE A 343 21.49 18.29 -14.04
CA PHE A 343 21.01 18.86 -12.77
C PHE A 343 22.14 18.90 -11.73
N ASN A 344 21.98 19.74 -10.74
CA ASN A 344 22.83 19.79 -9.55
C ASN A 344 21.96 19.66 -8.29
N ILE A 345 22.46 18.97 -7.28
CA ILE A 345 21.79 18.83 -5.97
C ILE A 345 22.56 19.65 -4.93
N GLU A 346 21.82 20.46 -4.18
CA GLU A 346 22.33 21.29 -3.12
C GLU A 346 22.01 20.72 -1.72
N LYS A 347 22.67 21.27 -0.69
CA LYS A 347 22.49 20.84 0.69
C LYS A 347 21.04 21.02 1.15
N GLY A 348 20.47 19.95 1.73
CA GLY A 348 19.13 19.95 2.31
C GLY A 348 18.01 19.69 1.32
N GLU A 349 18.32 19.50 0.04
CA GLU A 349 17.31 19.12 -0.94
C GLU A 349 16.87 17.66 -0.74
N LYS A 350 15.57 17.47 -0.83
CA LYS A 350 14.91 16.16 -0.86
C LYS A 350 14.19 16.07 -2.20
N VAL A 351 14.79 15.34 -3.11
CA VAL A 351 14.39 15.32 -4.51
C VAL A 351 13.65 14.03 -4.81
N VAL A 352 12.43 14.18 -5.31
CA VAL A 352 11.72 13.05 -5.91
C VAL A 352 12.00 12.99 -7.40
N PHE A 353 12.35 11.81 -7.89
CA PHE A 353 12.49 11.51 -9.31
C PHE A 353 11.24 10.81 -9.81
N LEU A 354 10.67 11.34 -10.90
CA LEU A 354 9.49 10.79 -11.56
C LEU A 354 9.84 10.38 -12.99
N SER A 355 9.14 9.42 -13.55
CA SER A 355 9.19 9.06 -14.97
C SER A 355 8.00 8.16 -15.31
N HIS A 356 7.51 8.24 -16.57
CA HIS A 356 6.55 7.24 -17.10
C HIS A 356 7.20 5.87 -17.29
N ASN A 357 8.53 5.79 -17.38
CA ASN A 357 9.27 4.54 -17.45
C ASN A 357 10.00 4.27 -16.13
N PRO A 358 9.54 3.36 -15.27
CA PRO A 358 10.20 3.05 -13.99
C PRO A 358 11.68 2.63 -14.14
N LYS A 359 12.05 1.99 -15.25
CA LYS A 359 13.46 1.62 -15.52
C LYS A 359 14.38 2.83 -15.61
N ALA A 360 13.87 4.00 -16.05
CA ALA A 360 14.69 5.21 -16.14
C ALA A 360 15.16 5.67 -14.76
N MET A 361 14.30 5.62 -13.75
CA MET A 361 14.62 5.99 -12.36
C MET A 361 15.64 5.04 -11.76
N THR A 362 15.38 3.73 -11.84
CA THR A 362 16.32 2.70 -11.35
C THR A 362 17.69 2.82 -12.02
N THR A 363 17.71 3.01 -13.35
CA THR A 363 18.97 3.20 -14.11
C THR A 363 19.72 4.46 -13.66
N LEU A 364 19.04 5.57 -13.43
CA LEU A 364 19.69 6.78 -12.90
C LEU A 364 20.34 6.51 -11.54
N PHE A 365 19.60 5.86 -10.61
CA PHE A 365 20.12 5.56 -9.28
C PHE A 365 21.29 4.57 -9.32
N GLU A 366 21.26 3.57 -10.19
CA GLU A 366 22.38 2.66 -10.41
C GLU A 366 23.62 3.39 -10.93
N ILE A 367 23.45 4.32 -11.89
CA ILE A 367 24.54 5.12 -12.43
C ILE A 367 25.16 5.99 -11.33
N ILE A 368 24.37 6.82 -10.65
CA ILE A 368 24.93 7.72 -9.63
C ILE A 368 25.49 6.98 -8.40
N ASN A 369 25.05 5.74 -8.16
CA ASN A 369 25.62 4.87 -7.13
C ASN A 369 26.87 4.10 -7.62
N GLY A 370 27.22 4.20 -8.92
CA GLY A 370 28.39 3.56 -9.51
C GLY A 370 28.23 2.06 -9.83
N ASN A 371 27.00 1.55 -9.86
CA ASN A 371 26.68 0.17 -10.21
C ASN A 371 26.58 -0.04 -11.73
N ARG A 372 26.35 1.05 -12.48
CA ARG A 372 26.23 1.04 -13.94
C ARG A 372 26.98 2.24 -14.52
N GLU A 373 27.68 2.05 -15.65
CA GLU A 373 28.29 3.14 -16.40
C GLU A 373 27.22 3.81 -17.28
N PRO A 374 27.23 5.16 -17.40
CA PRO A 374 26.34 5.85 -18.33
C PRO A 374 26.80 5.67 -19.78
N ASP A 375 25.88 5.74 -20.74
CA ASP A 375 26.21 5.68 -22.17
C ASP A 375 26.94 6.96 -22.63
N ALA A 376 26.59 8.11 -22.02
CA ALA A 376 27.27 9.40 -22.21
C ALA A 376 27.06 10.28 -20.99
N GLY A 377 27.88 11.35 -20.90
CA GLY A 377 27.83 12.31 -19.80
C GLY A 377 28.66 11.88 -18.59
N THR A 378 28.57 12.68 -17.54
CA THR A 378 29.33 12.45 -16.30
C THR A 378 28.52 12.84 -15.07
N TYR A 379 28.86 12.26 -13.93
CA TYR A 379 28.35 12.69 -12.64
C TYR A 379 29.48 12.81 -11.62
N LYS A 380 29.30 13.68 -10.64
CA LYS A 380 30.31 13.92 -9.62
C LYS A 380 29.67 14.18 -8.26
N TRP A 381 30.04 13.36 -7.29
CA TRP A 381 29.67 13.56 -5.89
C TRP A 381 30.58 14.58 -5.20
N GLY A 382 30.01 15.38 -4.30
CA GLY A 382 30.78 16.23 -3.42
C GLY A 382 31.72 15.42 -2.50
N VAL A 383 32.91 15.95 -2.21
CA VAL A 383 33.98 15.27 -1.44
C VAL A 383 33.52 14.83 -0.04
N THR A 384 32.51 15.47 0.51
CA THR A 384 32.03 15.21 1.88
C THR A 384 30.84 14.26 1.90
N ILE A 385 30.38 13.78 0.77
CA ILE A 385 29.15 13.03 0.65
C ILE A 385 29.43 11.55 0.87
N THR A 386 28.57 10.95 1.69
CA THR A 386 28.48 9.51 1.92
C THR A 386 27.08 9.07 1.56
N THR A 387 26.95 8.06 0.71
CA THR A 387 25.66 7.59 0.21
C THR A 387 25.24 6.29 0.88
N ALA A 388 23.93 6.14 1.11
CA ALA A 388 23.32 4.85 1.42
C ALA A 388 22.23 4.58 0.38
N TYR A 389 22.34 3.46 -0.31
CA TYR A 389 21.46 3.09 -1.41
C TYR A 389 20.53 1.94 -1.06
N LEU A 390 19.24 2.15 -1.29
CA LEU A 390 18.18 1.16 -1.26
C LEU A 390 17.74 0.88 -2.71
N PRO A 391 18.18 -0.21 -3.33
CA PRO A 391 17.78 -0.55 -4.70
C PRO A 391 16.37 -1.13 -4.75
N LEU A 392 15.75 -1.08 -5.93
CA LEU A 392 14.44 -1.68 -6.21
C LEU A 392 14.48 -3.21 -5.99
N ASP A 393 15.46 -3.89 -6.59
CA ASP A 393 15.69 -5.33 -6.36
C ASP A 393 16.70 -5.55 -5.23
N ASN A 394 16.19 -6.02 -4.11
CA ASN A 394 16.98 -6.35 -2.93
C ASN A 394 17.44 -7.82 -2.89
N THR A 395 17.00 -8.66 -3.83
CA THR A 395 17.25 -10.11 -3.83
C THR A 395 18.74 -10.47 -3.73
N PRO A 396 19.67 -9.80 -4.47
CA PRO A 396 21.10 -10.12 -4.42
C PRO A 396 21.73 -9.97 -3.04
N PHE A 397 21.17 -9.12 -2.16
CA PHE A 397 21.69 -8.93 -0.81
C PHE A 397 21.36 -10.10 0.14
N PHE A 398 20.37 -10.92 -0.23
CA PHE A 398 19.84 -12.01 0.61
C PHE A 398 20.15 -13.41 0.04
N ASP A 399 20.89 -13.50 -1.06
CA ASP A 399 21.35 -14.76 -1.64
C ASP A 399 22.61 -15.26 -0.92
N CYS A 400 22.46 -15.54 0.36
CA CYS A 400 23.51 -16.04 1.23
C CYS A 400 22.94 -16.85 2.40
N ASP A 401 23.79 -17.65 3.04
CA ASP A 401 23.40 -18.54 4.13
C ASP A 401 23.57 -17.96 5.54
N TYR A 402 23.78 -16.64 5.64
CA TYR A 402 23.93 -15.97 6.93
C TYR A 402 22.60 -15.87 7.69
N ASN A 403 22.67 -15.81 9.03
CA ASN A 403 21.55 -15.33 9.84
C ASN A 403 21.48 -13.80 9.82
N LEU A 404 20.41 -13.20 10.37
CA LEU A 404 20.21 -11.76 10.31
C LEU A 404 21.34 -10.97 10.99
N VAL A 405 21.88 -11.48 12.09
CA VAL A 405 22.95 -10.79 12.84
C VAL A 405 24.26 -10.82 12.04
N GLU A 406 24.62 -11.98 11.52
CA GLU A 406 25.81 -12.16 10.67
C GLU A 406 25.70 -11.30 9.40
N TRP A 407 24.54 -11.29 8.78
CA TRP A 407 24.28 -10.49 7.59
C TRP A 407 24.44 -8.99 7.87
N LEU A 408 23.79 -8.48 8.93
CA LEU A 408 23.84 -7.06 9.25
C LEU A 408 25.26 -6.61 9.67
N SER A 409 26.03 -7.50 10.31
CA SER A 409 27.40 -7.23 10.75
C SER A 409 28.39 -6.96 9.60
N GLN A 410 28.04 -7.30 8.37
CA GLN A 410 28.89 -7.03 7.19
C GLN A 410 28.87 -5.55 6.77
N TYR A 411 27.86 -4.78 7.20
CA TYR A 411 27.60 -3.43 6.69
C TYR A 411 27.98 -2.29 7.63
N GLY A 412 28.49 -2.58 8.81
CA GLY A 412 28.91 -1.53 9.72
C GLY A 412 29.62 -2.05 10.98
N PRO A 413 30.34 -1.20 11.68
CA PRO A 413 31.00 -1.57 12.93
C PRO A 413 29.98 -1.82 14.04
N GLY A 414 30.23 -2.81 14.86
CA GLY A 414 29.42 -3.13 16.03
C GLY A 414 29.58 -4.57 16.48
N ASN A 415 29.19 -4.83 17.71
CA ASN A 415 29.15 -6.17 18.25
C ASN A 415 27.76 -6.80 18.04
N GLU A 416 27.61 -8.07 18.32
CA GLU A 416 26.36 -8.82 18.21
C GLU A 416 25.18 -8.14 18.94
N VAL A 417 25.44 -7.55 20.13
CA VAL A 417 24.42 -6.84 20.92
C VAL A 417 23.90 -5.61 20.16
N THR A 418 24.80 -4.87 19.51
CA THR A 418 24.46 -3.71 18.68
C THR A 418 23.57 -4.14 17.50
N MET A 419 23.95 -5.21 16.78
CA MET A 419 23.18 -5.72 15.64
C MET A 419 21.78 -6.20 16.09
N LYS A 420 21.70 -6.96 17.17
CA LYS A 420 20.43 -7.38 17.79
C LYS A 420 19.56 -6.18 18.20
N SER A 421 20.15 -5.09 18.67
CA SER A 421 19.43 -3.86 19.00
C SER A 421 18.84 -3.18 17.76
N PHE A 422 19.59 -3.10 16.64
CA PHE A 422 19.08 -2.58 15.37
C PHE A 422 17.94 -3.44 14.83
N LEU A 423 18.12 -4.75 14.80
CA LEU A 423 17.08 -5.69 14.37
C LEU A 423 15.84 -5.63 15.27
N GLY A 424 16.03 -5.51 16.60
CA GLY A 424 14.91 -5.35 17.55
C GLY A 424 14.11 -4.07 17.29
N ARG A 425 14.77 -2.94 16.94
CA ARG A 425 14.08 -1.72 16.50
C ARG A 425 13.30 -1.93 15.21
N MET A 426 13.77 -2.79 14.31
CA MET A 426 13.06 -3.20 13.10
C MET A 426 12.00 -4.28 13.35
N LEU A 427 11.59 -4.48 14.61
CA LEU A 427 10.55 -5.41 15.06
C LEU A 427 10.88 -6.88 14.92
N PHE A 428 12.13 -7.26 14.70
CA PHE A 428 12.54 -8.66 14.75
C PHE A 428 12.60 -9.16 16.20
N ARG A 429 11.94 -10.30 16.46
CA ARG A 429 11.97 -10.94 17.76
C ARG A 429 13.29 -11.71 17.96
N GLN A 430 13.59 -12.01 19.22
CA GLN A 430 14.82 -12.69 19.58
C GLN A 430 15.00 -14.06 18.88
N GLU A 431 13.90 -14.76 18.63
CA GLU A 431 13.90 -16.03 17.87
C GLU A 431 14.04 -15.85 16.36
N GLU A 432 13.67 -14.68 15.84
CA GLU A 432 13.68 -14.38 14.41
C GLU A 432 15.05 -13.96 13.90
N VAL A 433 15.91 -13.41 14.78
CA VAL A 433 17.26 -12.97 14.41
C VAL A 433 18.21 -14.12 14.03
N GLU A 434 17.87 -15.34 14.43
CA GLU A 434 18.61 -16.55 14.08
C GLU A 434 18.14 -17.17 12.75
N LYS A 435 17.06 -16.66 12.13
CA LYS A 435 16.62 -17.12 10.80
C LYS A 435 17.66 -16.78 9.75
N LYS A 436 17.78 -17.65 8.74
CA LYS A 436 18.56 -17.36 7.54
C LYS A 436 17.89 -16.26 6.72
N VAL A 437 18.69 -15.38 6.14
CA VAL A 437 18.18 -14.22 5.39
C VAL A 437 17.48 -14.59 4.08
N ASN A 438 17.80 -15.74 3.49
CA ASN A 438 17.20 -16.22 2.25
C ASN A 438 15.72 -16.67 2.41
N VAL A 439 15.23 -16.93 3.64
CA VAL A 439 13.84 -17.34 3.91
C VAL A 439 12.94 -16.18 4.35
N LEU A 440 13.45 -14.95 4.34
CA LEU A 440 12.71 -13.76 4.75
C LEU A 440 11.64 -13.38 3.73
N SER A 441 10.49 -12.90 4.23
CA SER A 441 9.47 -12.26 3.40
C SER A 441 9.95 -10.92 2.83
N GLY A 442 9.30 -10.40 1.78
CA GLY A 442 9.64 -9.11 1.18
C GLY A 442 9.68 -7.97 2.19
N GLY A 443 8.69 -7.87 3.08
CA GLY A 443 8.67 -6.84 4.12
C GLY A 443 9.76 -7.03 5.19
N GLU A 444 10.12 -8.27 5.55
CA GLU A 444 11.26 -8.54 6.43
C GLU A 444 12.59 -8.14 5.77
N LYS A 445 12.78 -8.48 4.49
CA LYS A 445 13.95 -8.05 3.71
C LYS A 445 14.06 -6.53 3.66
N MET A 446 12.95 -5.83 3.38
CA MET A 446 12.94 -4.36 3.35
C MET A 446 13.32 -3.76 4.71
N ARG A 447 12.78 -4.26 5.83
CA ARG A 447 13.19 -3.81 7.17
C ARG A 447 14.67 -4.08 7.46
N CYS A 448 15.25 -5.18 6.97
CA CYS A 448 16.68 -5.45 7.05
C CYS A 448 17.50 -4.42 6.26
N MET A 449 17.06 -4.07 5.04
CA MET A 449 17.71 -3.06 4.22
C MET A 449 17.69 -1.68 4.89
N ILE A 450 16.59 -1.30 5.51
CA ILE A 450 16.47 -0.05 6.29
C ILE A 450 17.45 -0.10 7.49
N ALA A 451 17.55 -1.22 8.21
CA ALA A 451 18.53 -1.39 9.29
C ALA A 451 19.97 -1.22 8.81
N ARG A 452 20.30 -1.80 7.64
CA ARG A 452 21.61 -1.63 6.97
C ARG A 452 21.90 -0.16 6.69
N MET A 453 20.96 0.57 6.10
CA MET A 453 21.12 1.99 5.81
C MET A 453 21.34 2.84 7.07
N GLN A 454 20.63 2.53 8.16
CA GLN A 454 20.86 3.21 9.44
C GLN A 454 22.27 3.00 9.98
N LEU A 455 22.85 1.81 9.81
CA LEU A 455 24.22 1.51 10.23
C LEU A 455 25.28 2.31 9.45
N GLN A 456 25.00 2.65 8.20
CA GLN A 456 25.94 3.38 7.35
C GLN A 456 26.10 4.84 7.73
N ASN A 457 25.18 5.42 8.52
CA ASN A 457 25.19 6.82 8.95
C ASN A 457 25.48 7.83 7.81
N ALA A 458 24.96 7.54 6.63
CA ALA A 458 25.18 8.34 5.42
C ALA A 458 24.47 9.70 5.49
N ASN A 459 25.01 10.71 4.82
CA ASN A 459 24.42 12.03 4.76
C ASN A 459 23.59 12.29 3.48
N CYS A 460 23.58 11.33 2.55
CA CYS A 460 22.71 11.31 1.38
C CYS A 460 22.08 9.92 1.24
N LEU A 461 20.74 9.86 1.24
CA LEU A 461 19.99 8.63 1.04
C LEU A 461 19.51 8.55 -0.41
N ILE A 462 19.73 7.41 -1.07
CA ILE A 462 19.23 7.12 -2.40
C ILE A 462 18.23 5.97 -2.25
N LEU A 463 16.96 6.19 -2.62
CA LEU A 463 15.87 5.30 -2.32
C LEU A 463 15.06 5.00 -3.57
N ASP A 464 15.12 3.79 -4.07
CA ASP A 464 14.32 3.34 -5.21
C ASP A 464 13.06 2.63 -4.71
N THR A 465 11.89 3.29 -4.84
CA THR A 465 10.58 2.81 -4.39
C THR A 465 10.58 2.19 -2.98
N PRO A 466 10.98 2.96 -1.95
CA PRO A 466 11.29 2.43 -0.61
C PRO A 466 10.08 1.91 0.16
N THR A 467 8.87 2.22 -0.27
CA THR A 467 7.61 1.84 0.39
C THR A 467 7.10 0.46 -0.04
N ASN A 468 7.65 -0.11 -1.11
CA ASN A 468 7.27 -1.43 -1.59
C ASN A 468 7.46 -2.50 -0.50
N HIS A 469 6.44 -3.35 -0.32
CA HIS A 469 6.41 -4.44 0.67
C HIS A 469 6.42 -4.02 2.15
N LEU A 470 6.40 -2.72 2.45
CA LEU A 470 6.25 -2.25 3.83
C LEU A 470 4.77 -2.24 4.24
N ASP A 471 4.51 -2.52 5.51
CA ASP A 471 3.20 -2.28 6.10
C ASP A 471 3.00 -0.80 6.40
N MET A 472 1.75 -0.39 6.56
CA MET A 472 1.34 0.99 6.78
C MET A 472 2.06 1.64 7.97
N GLU A 473 2.28 0.87 9.04
CA GLU A 473 3.01 1.33 10.23
C GLU A 473 4.49 1.57 9.93
N SER A 474 5.10 0.72 9.11
CA SER A 474 6.50 0.88 8.67
C SER A 474 6.65 2.04 7.70
N ILE A 475 5.72 2.21 6.75
CA ILE A 475 5.69 3.36 5.83
C ILE A 475 5.60 4.66 6.63
N GLN A 476 4.70 4.73 7.61
CA GLN A 476 4.55 5.93 8.43
C GLN A 476 5.80 6.26 9.28
N ALA A 477 6.41 5.24 9.89
CA ALA A 477 7.66 5.43 10.64
C ALA A 477 8.80 5.88 9.73
N PHE A 478 8.86 5.35 8.51
CA PHE A 478 9.84 5.70 7.49
C PHE A 478 9.65 7.14 7.02
N ASN A 479 8.44 7.52 6.63
CA ASN A 479 8.07 8.86 6.19
C ASN A 479 8.42 9.92 7.26
N ASN A 480 7.98 9.74 8.50
CA ASN A 480 8.27 10.66 9.59
C ASN A 480 9.77 10.86 9.81
N ASN A 481 10.57 9.81 9.62
CA ASN A 481 12.02 9.91 9.76
C ASN A 481 12.70 10.58 8.56
N LEU A 482 12.20 10.38 7.34
CA LEU A 482 12.70 11.11 6.17
C LEU A 482 12.39 12.60 6.26
N ILE A 483 11.21 12.98 6.78
CA ILE A 483 10.86 14.39 7.06
C ILE A 483 11.85 14.99 8.06
N ALA A 484 12.16 14.27 9.14
CA ALA A 484 13.06 14.73 10.19
C ALA A 484 14.55 14.68 9.80
N PHE A 485 14.93 13.92 8.80
CA PHE A 485 16.30 13.75 8.36
C PHE A 485 16.86 15.06 7.78
N LYS A 486 18.03 15.50 8.28
CA LYS A 486 18.67 16.76 7.91
C LYS A 486 19.63 16.65 6.72
N GLY A 487 19.92 15.45 6.25
CA GLY A 487 20.71 15.18 5.06
C GLY A 487 19.89 15.30 3.78
N ASN A 488 20.49 14.93 2.66
CA ASN A 488 19.84 14.89 1.36
C ASN A 488 19.12 13.56 1.16
N VAL A 489 18.00 13.59 0.43
CA VAL A 489 17.25 12.40 0.03
C VAL A 489 16.96 12.48 -1.45
N LEU A 490 17.38 11.47 -2.20
CA LEU A 490 17.07 11.28 -3.60
C LEU A 490 16.21 10.03 -3.69
N PHE A 491 14.98 10.14 -4.17
CA PHE A 491 14.07 9.00 -4.13
C PHE A 491 13.11 8.94 -5.31
N SER A 492 12.67 7.75 -5.63
CA SER A 492 11.49 7.49 -6.45
C SER A 492 10.40 6.87 -5.58
N SER A 493 9.14 7.12 -5.89
CA SER A 493 8.03 6.50 -5.18
C SER A 493 6.74 6.59 -5.98
N HIS A 494 5.83 5.65 -5.73
CA HIS A 494 4.41 5.74 -6.12
C HIS A 494 3.53 6.14 -4.93
N ASP A 495 4.10 6.26 -3.73
CA ASP A 495 3.40 6.68 -2.51
C ASP A 495 3.29 8.22 -2.51
N LEU A 496 2.09 8.72 -2.83
CA LEU A 496 1.80 10.16 -2.92
C LEU A 496 2.03 10.89 -1.60
N GLU A 497 1.72 10.25 -0.47
CA GLU A 497 1.97 10.83 0.86
C GLU A 497 3.48 11.03 1.10
N LEU A 498 4.30 10.03 0.72
CA LEU A 498 5.75 10.16 0.81
C LEU A 498 6.26 11.29 -0.08
N ILE A 499 5.77 11.36 -1.32
CA ILE A 499 6.15 12.41 -2.28
C ILE A 499 5.78 13.79 -1.72
N SER A 500 4.53 14.00 -1.34
CA SER A 500 4.01 15.30 -0.90
C SER A 500 4.64 15.80 0.40
N THR A 501 4.95 14.89 1.33
CA THR A 501 5.45 15.28 2.67
C THR A 501 6.96 15.37 2.77
N VAL A 502 7.70 14.63 1.94
CA VAL A 502 9.17 14.57 2.01
C VAL A 502 9.82 15.45 0.97
N SER A 503 9.32 15.49 -0.28
CA SER A 503 9.99 16.18 -1.35
C SER A 503 9.85 17.71 -1.24
N ASN A 504 10.91 18.42 -1.59
CA ASN A 504 10.91 19.87 -1.80
C ASN A 504 11.35 20.25 -3.22
N ARG A 505 11.69 19.28 -4.06
CA ARG A 505 12.05 19.44 -5.46
C ARG A 505 11.65 18.21 -6.25
N ILE A 506 11.18 18.42 -7.47
CA ILE A 506 10.72 17.36 -8.38
C ILE A 506 11.58 17.40 -9.64
N ILE A 507 12.13 16.26 -10.02
CA ILE A 507 12.84 16.05 -11.28
C ILE A 507 12.15 14.93 -12.03
N GLU A 508 11.47 15.24 -13.13
CA GLU A 508 10.85 14.24 -13.99
C GLU A 508 11.78 13.92 -15.17
N LEU A 509 12.17 12.65 -15.26
CA LEU A 509 12.99 12.12 -16.34
C LEU A 509 12.13 11.81 -17.55
N THR A 510 12.51 12.34 -18.69
CA THR A 510 11.83 12.11 -19.96
C THR A 510 12.83 11.61 -21.01
N PRO A 511 12.40 11.01 -22.11
CA PRO A 511 13.29 10.62 -23.21
C PRO A 511 14.08 11.80 -23.80
N ASN A 512 13.55 13.02 -23.70
CA ASN A 512 14.10 14.24 -24.31
C ASN A 512 14.69 15.24 -23.30
N GLY A 513 15.05 14.79 -22.09
CA GLY A 513 15.65 15.63 -21.04
C GLY A 513 14.89 15.53 -19.71
N ILE A 514 14.87 16.62 -18.94
CA ILE A 514 14.23 16.66 -17.62
C ILE A 514 13.27 17.84 -17.48
N ILE A 515 12.28 17.65 -16.61
CA ILE A 515 11.47 18.74 -16.06
C ILE A 515 11.89 18.88 -14.60
N ASP A 516 12.49 20.02 -14.25
CA ASP A 516 13.04 20.27 -12.92
C ASP A 516 12.31 21.46 -12.27
N LYS A 517 11.67 21.22 -11.14
CA LYS A 517 10.83 22.20 -10.44
C LYS A 517 11.02 22.14 -8.93
N LEU A 518 11.15 23.33 -8.35
CA LEU A 518 11.26 23.54 -6.91
C LEU A 518 9.87 23.97 -6.38
N MET A 519 8.96 23.00 -6.26
CA MET A 519 7.58 23.23 -5.83
C MET A 519 7.00 21.96 -5.18
N PRO A 520 5.91 22.09 -4.40
CA PRO A 520 5.16 20.95 -3.89
C PRO A 520 4.56 20.09 -5.01
N TYR A 521 4.40 18.78 -4.76
CA TYR A 521 3.88 17.84 -5.76
C TYR A 521 2.45 18.19 -6.20
N GLU A 522 1.60 18.60 -5.27
CA GLU A 522 0.20 18.99 -5.56
C GLU A 522 0.11 20.17 -6.54
N GLU A 523 1.02 21.15 -6.44
CA GLU A 523 1.10 22.25 -7.40
C GLU A 523 1.63 21.76 -8.76
N TYR A 524 2.59 20.83 -8.73
CA TYR A 524 3.23 20.28 -9.93
C TYR A 524 2.25 19.57 -10.87
N ILE A 525 1.35 18.74 -10.32
CA ILE A 525 0.37 17.96 -11.12
C ILE A 525 -0.73 18.84 -11.72
N HIS A 526 -1.06 19.97 -11.08
CA HIS A 526 -2.13 20.86 -11.53
C HIS A 526 -1.65 22.01 -12.41
N ASP A 527 -0.34 22.21 -12.55
CA ASP A 527 0.22 23.30 -13.36
C ASP A 527 0.06 23.00 -14.86
N GLU A 528 -0.72 23.84 -15.56
CA GLU A 528 -1.00 23.69 -17.00
C GLU A 528 0.27 23.82 -17.87
N GLN A 529 1.23 24.65 -17.46
CA GLN A 529 2.49 24.83 -18.22
C GLN A 529 3.34 23.56 -18.15
N ILE A 530 3.33 22.89 -17.00
CA ILE A 530 4.03 21.63 -16.81
C ILE A 530 3.35 20.52 -17.63
N LYS A 531 2.02 20.46 -17.65
CA LYS A 531 1.26 19.51 -18.50
C LYS A 531 1.61 19.69 -19.99
N GLU A 532 1.66 20.93 -20.48
CA GLU A 532 2.08 21.21 -21.85
C GLU A 532 3.56 20.83 -22.10
N GLN A 533 4.43 21.05 -21.13
CA GLN A 533 5.85 20.69 -21.21
C GLN A 533 6.01 19.17 -21.26
N LYS A 534 5.28 18.41 -20.43
CA LYS A 534 5.26 16.94 -20.44
C LYS A 534 4.87 16.40 -21.82
N VAL A 535 3.77 16.87 -22.39
CA VAL A 535 3.33 16.44 -23.73
C VAL A 535 4.44 16.62 -24.77
N LYS A 536 5.17 17.74 -24.74
CA LYS A 536 6.28 18.01 -25.68
C LYS A 536 7.50 17.11 -25.43
N MET A 537 7.80 16.79 -24.19
CA MET A 537 9.01 16.06 -23.82
C MET A 537 8.83 14.53 -23.88
N TYR A 538 7.60 14.05 -23.83
CA TYR A 538 7.26 12.63 -24.05
C TYR A 538 6.85 12.32 -25.50
N SER A 539 6.50 13.34 -26.31
CA SER A 539 6.26 13.13 -27.75
C SER A 539 7.58 12.88 -28.47
N MET A 540 7.72 11.68 -29.06
CA MET A 540 8.76 11.35 -30.01
C MET A 540 8.48 11.99 -31.37
#